data_6582b1b5c3b05a57b904dfbb1073b7cc
#
_entry.id   6582b1b5c3b05a57b904dfbb1073b7cc
#
_cell.length_a   1.000
_cell.length_b   1.000
_cell.length_c   1.000
_cell.angle_alpha   90.00
_cell.angle_beta   90.00
_cell.angle_gamma   90.00
#
_symmetry.space_group_name_H-M   'P 1'
#
loop_
_entity.id
_entity.type
_entity.pdbx_description
1 polymer ?
#
loop_
_entity_poly.entity_id
_entity_poly.type
_entity_poly.pdbx_seq_one_letter_code
_entity_poly.pdbx_strand_id
1 'polypeptide(L)'
;MSSEILQRPGILAGVYPQREENRTGMLDKLATAAFGKFHQHVLGRNPRYRHFVDTVNSSAAGLDALDDQELASRATELRRNLYALGLRDDLIAQSFAIVREFATRRLGMRHYDVQLYGAWVMLQGKVAEMETGEGKTLTATLAASTAAMAGIPVHVITVNDFLAARDAQWMSPVYHALGLNVGTITEGLDLEQRRQAYSRDIVYCTNKQVVFDYLK
;
A
#
# COMPACT_ATOMS: atom_id res chain seq x y z
N MET A 1 -21.34 -3.49 49.94
CA MET A 1 -20.36 -4.05 49.01
C MET A 1 -21.05 -4.16 47.66
N SER A 2 -20.87 -3.15 46.82
CA SER A 2 -21.50 -3.08 45.50
C SER A 2 -20.62 -3.90 44.54
N SER A 3 -21.23 -4.95 43.95
CA SER A 3 -20.61 -5.72 42.87
C SER A 3 -20.55 -4.85 41.63
N GLU A 4 -19.36 -4.36 41.29
CA GLU A 4 -19.10 -3.81 39.96
C GLU A 4 -19.31 -4.93 38.93
N ILE A 5 -20.40 -4.82 38.19
CA ILE A 5 -20.64 -5.65 37.01
C ILE A 5 -19.66 -5.16 35.95
N LEU A 6 -18.59 -5.90 35.74
CA LEU A 6 -17.69 -5.72 34.60
C LEU A 6 -18.53 -5.83 33.32
N GLN A 7 -18.82 -4.68 32.71
CA GLN A 7 -19.49 -4.64 31.41
C GLN A 7 -18.56 -5.29 30.37
N ARG A 8 -19.03 -6.37 29.75
CA ARG A 8 -18.31 -7.03 28.66
C ARG A 8 -18.23 -6.04 27.49
N PRO A 9 -17.05 -5.84 26.89
CA PRO A 9 -16.94 -5.00 25.69
C PRO A 9 -17.84 -5.58 24.58
N GLY A 10 -18.74 -4.77 24.03
CA GLY A 10 -19.54 -5.12 22.86
C GLY A 10 -21.04 -5.31 23.06
N ILE A 11 -21.57 -5.24 24.29
CA ILE A 11 -23.04 -5.25 24.53
C ILE A 11 -23.47 -3.89 25.06
N LEU A 12 -23.88 -3.00 24.17
CA LEU A 12 -24.61 -1.79 24.51
C LEU A 12 -26.11 -2.13 24.56
N ALA A 13 -26.70 -2.18 25.78
CA ALA A 13 -28.13 -2.23 25.94
C ALA A 13 -28.71 -0.80 25.70
N GLY A 14 -29.21 -0.53 24.51
CA GLY A 14 -29.81 0.75 24.15
C GLY A 14 -29.56 1.17 22.70
N VAL A 15 -30.16 2.28 22.29
CA VAL A 15 -29.93 2.88 20.96
C VAL A 15 -28.46 3.31 20.88
N TYR A 16 -27.76 2.81 19.86
CA TYR A 16 -26.37 3.17 19.61
C TYR A 16 -26.25 4.71 19.53
N PRO A 17 -25.41 5.36 20.35
CA PRO A 17 -25.29 6.80 20.29
C PRO A 17 -24.72 7.18 18.93
N GLN A 18 -25.58 7.68 18.05
CA GLN A 18 -25.12 8.29 16.81
C GLN A 18 -24.33 9.54 17.20
N ARG A 19 -23.08 9.58 16.71
CA ARG A 19 -22.25 10.76 16.85
C ARG A 19 -23.02 11.90 16.17
N GLU A 20 -23.42 12.92 16.93
CA GLU A 20 -23.98 14.12 16.34
C GLU A 20 -23.01 14.64 15.29
N GLU A 21 -23.50 14.76 14.05
CA GLU A 21 -22.73 15.43 13.00
C GLU A 21 -22.50 16.87 13.50
N ASN A 22 -21.31 17.14 14.00
CA ASN A 22 -20.91 18.50 14.30
C ASN A 22 -21.09 19.29 13.01
N ARG A 23 -22.12 20.16 13.00
CA ARG A 23 -22.30 21.16 11.95
C ARG A 23 -21.02 22.01 11.96
N THR A 24 -20.06 21.63 11.14
CA THR A 24 -18.82 22.38 10.96
C THR A 24 -19.21 23.80 10.58
N GLY A 25 -18.95 24.74 11.49
CA GLY A 25 -19.26 26.15 11.29
C GLY A 25 -18.49 26.66 10.05
N MET A 26 -18.98 27.76 9.49
CA MET A 26 -18.33 28.40 8.33
C MET A 26 -16.84 28.70 8.61
N LEU A 27 -16.50 28.98 9.87
CA LEU A 27 -15.13 29.16 10.35
C LEU A 27 -14.29 27.88 10.30
N ASP A 28 -14.86 26.71 10.62
CA ASP A 28 -14.17 25.42 10.52
C ASP A 28 -13.89 25.05 9.07
N LYS A 29 -14.82 25.35 8.14
CA LYS A 29 -14.61 25.15 6.71
C LYS A 29 -13.51 26.05 6.15
N LEU A 30 -13.48 27.31 6.59
CA LEU A 30 -12.41 28.26 6.22
C LEU A 30 -11.06 27.89 6.83
N ALA A 31 -11.06 27.47 8.09
CA ALA A 31 -9.85 26.97 8.76
C ALA A 31 -9.33 25.72 8.08
N THR A 32 -10.20 24.74 7.78
CA THR A 32 -9.80 23.50 7.08
C THR A 32 -9.29 23.77 5.68
N ALA A 33 -9.93 24.69 4.93
CA ALA A 33 -9.46 25.08 3.59
C ALA A 33 -8.13 25.85 3.63
N ALA A 34 -7.94 26.74 4.61
CA ALA A 34 -6.69 27.48 4.82
C ALA A 34 -5.56 26.54 5.28
N PHE A 35 -5.85 25.62 6.21
CA PHE A 35 -4.91 24.60 6.66
C PHE A 35 -4.56 23.62 5.54
N GLY A 36 -5.52 23.20 4.72
CA GLY A 36 -5.29 22.33 3.57
C GLY A 36 -4.33 22.97 2.56
N LYS A 37 -4.57 24.24 2.18
CA LYS A 37 -3.67 24.99 1.29
C LYS A 37 -2.30 25.24 1.90
N PHE A 38 -2.22 25.56 3.19
CA PHE A 38 -0.97 25.73 3.91
C PHE A 38 -0.20 24.40 4.00
N HIS A 39 -0.88 23.29 4.30
CA HIS A 39 -0.29 21.96 4.38
C HIS A 39 0.24 21.48 3.03
N GLN A 40 -0.50 21.68 1.93
CA GLN A 40 -0.02 21.39 0.57
C GLN A 40 1.23 22.23 0.21
N HIS A 41 1.26 23.50 0.62
CA HIS A 41 2.41 24.39 0.37
C HIS A 41 3.65 24.01 1.21
N VAL A 42 3.44 23.53 2.42
CA VAL A 42 4.52 23.08 3.34
C VAL A 42 5.05 21.70 2.96
N LEU A 43 4.17 20.75 2.58
CA LEU A 43 4.59 19.42 2.11
C LEU A 43 5.35 19.50 0.78
N GLY A 44 4.94 20.35 -0.15
CA GLY A 44 5.67 20.57 -1.41
C GLY A 44 7.04 21.23 -1.22
N ARG A 45 7.35 21.74 -0.02
CA ARG A 45 8.64 22.31 0.36
C ARG A 45 9.49 21.41 1.25
N ASN A 46 9.01 20.19 1.62
CA ASN A 46 9.79 19.27 2.44
C ASN A 46 11.02 18.77 1.66
N PRO A 47 12.25 19.12 2.09
CA PRO A 47 13.47 18.74 1.37
C PRO A 47 13.64 17.22 1.24
N ARG A 48 13.20 16.44 2.23
CA ARG A 48 13.26 14.95 2.19
C ARG A 48 12.36 14.38 1.11
N TYR A 49 11.16 14.95 0.93
CA TYR A 49 10.26 14.54 -0.14
C TYR A 49 10.88 14.72 -1.53
N ARG A 50 11.38 15.93 -1.80
CA ARG A 50 12.00 16.24 -3.09
C ARG A 50 13.21 15.33 -3.34
N HIS A 51 14.09 15.23 -2.35
CA HIS A 51 15.27 14.39 -2.47
C HIS A 51 14.94 12.93 -2.79
N PHE A 52 13.93 12.34 -2.11
CA PHE A 52 13.52 10.96 -2.39
C PHE A 52 12.96 10.80 -3.82
N VAL A 53 12.06 11.70 -4.24
CA VAL A 53 11.48 11.67 -5.60
C VAL A 53 12.57 11.87 -6.65
N ASP A 54 13.50 12.81 -6.44
CA ASP A 54 14.63 13.04 -7.34
C ASP A 54 15.52 11.79 -7.43
N THR A 55 15.73 11.10 -6.31
CA THR A 55 16.49 9.82 -6.28
C THR A 55 15.76 8.73 -7.08
N VAL A 56 14.43 8.60 -6.97
CA VAL A 56 13.63 7.68 -7.79
C VAL A 56 13.75 8.04 -9.28
N ASN A 57 13.61 9.31 -9.62
CA ASN A 57 13.69 9.78 -11.00
C ASN A 57 15.09 9.56 -11.61
N SER A 58 16.12 9.79 -10.82
CA SER A 58 17.52 9.50 -11.23
C SER A 58 17.76 7.99 -11.43
N SER A 59 17.18 7.16 -10.56
CA SER A 59 17.25 5.68 -10.66
C SER A 59 16.46 5.14 -11.85
N ALA A 60 15.52 5.90 -12.38
CA ALA A 60 14.72 5.52 -13.55
C ALA A 60 15.45 5.79 -14.88
N ALA A 61 16.56 6.54 -14.86
CA ALA A 61 17.27 6.90 -16.07
C ALA A 61 17.77 5.64 -16.81
N GLY A 62 17.38 5.52 -18.08
CA GLY A 62 17.77 4.41 -18.95
C GLY A 62 17.00 3.11 -18.75
N LEU A 63 16.03 3.02 -17.80
CA LEU A 63 15.20 1.83 -17.64
C LEU A 63 14.25 1.63 -18.81
N ASP A 64 13.79 2.70 -19.44
CA ASP A 64 12.93 2.71 -20.62
C ASP A 64 13.59 2.10 -21.86
N ALA A 65 14.91 2.17 -21.95
CA ALA A 65 15.71 1.60 -23.05
C ALA A 65 15.98 0.09 -22.88
N LEU A 66 15.82 -0.46 -21.66
CA LEU A 66 16.02 -1.89 -21.39
C LEU A 66 14.86 -2.71 -21.96
N ASP A 67 15.16 -3.93 -22.41
CA ASP A 67 14.12 -4.89 -22.69
C ASP A 67 13.52 -5.48 -21.38
N ASP A 68 12.43 -6.26 -21.50
CA ASP A 68 11.75 -6.83 -20.32
C ASP A 68 12.63 -7.84 -19.57
N GLN A 69 13.53 -8.55 -20.25
CA GLN A 69 14.43 -9.52 -19.63
C GLN A 69 15.54 -8.83 -18.84
N GLU A 70 16.10 -7.77 -19.41
CA GLU A 70 17.11 -6.94 -18.76
C GLU A 70 16.54 -6.25 -17.51
N LEU A 71 15.32 -5.70 -17.63
CA LEU A 71 14.63 -5.06 -16.52
C LEU A 71 14.31 -6.06 -15.40
N ALA A 72 13.85 -7.27 -15.74
CA ALA A 72 13.62 -8.36 -14.77
C ALA A 72 14.92 -8.83 -14.10
N SER A 73 16.03 -8.85 -14.83
CA SER A 73 17.35 -9.17 -14.29
C SER A 73 17.79 -8.12 -13.26
N ARG A 74 17.57 -6.84 -13.54
CA ARG A 74 17.81 -5.75 -12.57
C ARG A 74 16.91 -5.86 -11.33
N ALA A 75 15.63 -6.20 -11.52
CA ALA A 75 14.74 -6.45 -10.40
C ALA A 75 15.23 -7.61 -9.51
N THR A 76 15.75 -8.67 -10.13
CA THR A 76 16.32 -9.82 -9.40
C THR A 76 17.58 -9.45 -8.61
N GLU A 77 18.47 -8.65 -9.17
CA GLU A 77 19.65 -8.15 -8.47
C GLU A 77 19.25 -7.24 -7.30
N LEU A 78 18.31 -6.31 -7.53
CA LEU A 78 17.80 -5.44 -6.49
C LEU A 78 17.11 -6.21 -5.36
N ARG A 79 16.39 -7.29 -5.68
CA ARG A 79 15.77 -8.18 -4.69
C ARG A 79 16.81 -8.77 -3.74
N ARG A 80 17.99 -9.20 -4.25
CA ARG A 80 19.08 -9.70 -3.40
C ARG A 80 19.60 -8.61 -2.45
N ASN A 81 19.75 -7.39 -2.95
CA ASN A 81 20.20 -6.26 -2.14
C ASN A 81 19.18 -5.86 -1.08
N LEU A 82 17.88 -5.80 -1.43
CA LEU A 82 16.81 -5.53 -0.48
C LEU A 82 16.72 -6.61 0.61
N TYR A 83 16.87 -7.88 0.24
CA TYR A 83 16.86 -8.98 1.20
C TYR A 83 18.06 -8.91 2.16
N ALA A 84 19.24 -8.55 1.68
CA ALA A 84 20.48 -8.51 2.47
C ALA A 84 20.61 -7.24 3.32
N LEU A 85 20.19 -6.08 2.81
CA LEU A 85 20.44 -4.76 3.40
C LEU A 85 19.20 -4.08 3.96
N GLY A 86 18.01 -4.67 3.73
CA GLY A 86 16.72 -4.15 4.17
C GLY A 86 16.21 -2.97 3.36
N LEU A 87 15.18 -2.30 3.89
CA LEU A 87 14.46 -1.20 3.26
C LEU A 87 15.21 0.14 3.42
N ARG A 88 16.35 0.29 2.79
CA ARG A 88 17.11 1.54 2.74
C ARG A 88 16.53 2.47 1.68
N ASP A 89 16.52 3.77 1.91
CA ASP A 89 15.92 4.76 1.02
C ASP A 89 16.47 4.70 -0.43
N ASP A 90 17.77 4.42 -0.60
CA ASP A 90 18.40 4.26 -1.91
C ASP A 90 17.89 3.02 -2.66
N LEU A 91 17.71 1.90 -1.96
CA LEU A 91 17.16 0.66 -2.54
C LEU A 91 15.66 0.76 -2.77
N ILE A 92 14.93 1.43 -1.89
CA ILE A 92 13.50 1.74 -2.08
C ILE A 92 13.31 2.59 -3.34
N ALA A 93 14.16 3.60 -3.55
CA ALA A 93 14.08 4.46 -4.73
C ALA A 93 14.32 3.67 -6.03
N GLN A 94 15.32 2.79 -6.07
CA GLN A 94 15.57 1.88 -7.19
C GLN A 94 14.40 0.95 -7.44
N SER A 95 13.81 0.39 -6.36
CA SER A 95 12.62 -0.46 -6.45
C SER A 95 11.45 0.30 -7.07
N PHE A 96 11.16 1.51 -6.58
CA PHE A 96 10.09 2.33 -7.11
C PHE A 96 10.29 2.69 -8.58
N ALA A 97 11.52 2.94 -9.01
CA ALA A 97 11.84 3.18 -10.41
C ALA A 97 11.50 1.96 -11.29
N ILE A 98 11.91 0.76 -10.87
CA ILE A 98 11.65 -0.50 -11.61
C ILE A 98 10.16 -0.84 -11.60
N VAL A 99 9.49 -0.75 -10.44
CA VAL A 99 8.03 -1.01 -10.33
C VAL A 99 7.24 -0.04 -11.20
N ARG A 100 7.60 1.25 -11.21
CA ARG A 100 6.98 2.28 -12.03
C ARG A 100 7.15 1.97 -13.54
N GLU A 101 8.30 1.50 -13.94
CA GLU A 101 8.55 1.10 -15.32
C GLU A 101 7.70 -0.12 -15.71
N PHE A 102 7.65 -1.17 -14.89
CA PHE A 102 6.77 -2.31 -15.14
C PHE A 102 5.28 -1.92 -15.14
N ALA A 103 4.83 -1.03 -14.25
CA ALA A 103 3.46 -0.54 -14.26
C ALA A 103 3.15 0.20 -15.57
N THR A 104 4.07 0.99 -16.08
CA THR A 104 3.93 1.66 -17.38
C THR A 104 3.79 0.64 -18.51
N ARG A 105 4.64 -0.39 -18.55
CA ARG A 105 4.63 -1.41 -19.62
C ARG A 105 3.44 -2.37 -19.53
N ARG A 106 3.08 -2.82 -18.32
CA ARG A 106 2.06 -3.88 -18.12
C ARG A 106 0.65 -3.34 -17.99
N LEU A 107 0.48 -2.14 -17.45
CA LEU A 107 -0.82 -1.55 -17.17
C LEU A 107 -1.10 -0.28 -17.97
N GLY A 108 -0.12 0.26 -18.68
CA GLY A 108 -0.23 1.58 -19.31
C GLY A 108 -0.33 2.74 -18.30
N MET A 109 0.03 2.49 -17.04
CA MET A 109 -0.12 3.46 -15.95
C MET A 109 1.24 3.78 -15.32
N ARG A 110 1.62 5.06 -15.39
CA ARG A 110 2.83 5.55 -14.72
C ARG A 110 2.47 6.23 -13.41
N HIS A 111 3.14 5.85 -12.35
CA HIS A 111 2.96 6.49 -11.04
C HIS A 111 3.36 7.97 -11.08
N TYR A 112 2.54 8.83 -10.46
CA TYR A 112 2.87 10.22 -10.21
C TYR A 112 3.81 10.38 -9.01
N ASP A 113 4.55 11.48 -8.94
CA ASP A 113 5.51 11.73 -7.86
C ASP A 113 4.86 11.73 -6.47
N VAL A 114 3.64 12.23 -6.34
CA VAL A 114 2.85 12.18 -5.09
C VAL A 114 2.57 10.74 -4.65
N GLN A 115 2.38 9.82 -5.58
CA GLN A 115 2.16 8.40 -5.29
C GLN A 115 3.47 7.71 -4.83
N LEU A 116 4.62 8.11 -5.39
CA LEU A 116 5.93 7.64 -4.91
C LEU A 116 6.12 8.03 -3.45
N TYR A 117 5.78 9.28 -3.11
CA TYR A 117 5.85 9.75 -1.73
C TYR A 117 4.90 9.02 -0.80
N GLY A 118 3.63 8.84 -1.20
CA GLY A 118 2.65 8.09 -0.41
C GLY A 118 3.11 6.66 -0.11
N ALA A 119 3.65 5.96 -1.10
CA ALA A 119 4.20 4.62 -0.94
C ALA A 119 5.43 4.60 -0.01
N TRP A 120 6.33 5.58 -0.13
CA TRP A 120 7.49 5.70 0.74
C TRP A 120 7.09 5.96 2.20
N VAL A 121 6.09 6.82 2.43
CA VAL A 121 5.52 7.08 3.77
C VAL A 121 4.96 5.79 4.39
N MET A 122 4.26 4.95 3.61
CA MET A 122 3.78 3.65 4.09
C MET A 122 4.93 2.72 4.50
N LEU A 123 6.01 2.64 3.73
CA LEU A 123 7.19 1.84 4.10
C LEU A 123 7.92 2.36 5.35
N GLN A 124 7.70 3.63 5.72
CA GLN A 124 8.18 4.19 7.00
C GLN A 124 7.24 3.86 8.19
N GLY A 125 6.23 3.02 8.01
CA GLY A 125 5.26 2.67 9.04
C GLY A 125 4.29 3.80 9.40
N LYS A 126 4.06 4.74 8.49
CA LYS A 126 3.18 5.90 8.67
C LYS A 126 1.92 5.77 7.83
N VAL A 127 0.89 6.52 8.19
CA VAL A 127 -0.35 6.62 7.41
C VAL A 127 -0.16 7.61 6.27
N ALA A 128 -0.47 7.18 5.05
CA ALA A 128 -0.55 8.04 3.88
C ALA A 128 -2.03 8.31 3.57
N GLU A 129 -2.49 9.52 3.82
CA GLU A 129 -3.84 9.94 3.45
C GLU A 129 -3.85 10.40 1.99
N MET A 130 -4.77 9.83 1.21
CA MET A 130 -4.96 10.15 -0.20
C MET A 130 -6.44 10.30 -0.49
N GLU A 131 -6.81 11.28 -1.30
CA GLU A 131 -8.21 11.50 -1.69
C GLU A 131 -8.74 10.38 -2.60
N THR A 132 -10.08 10.31 -2.70
CA THR A 132 -10.72 9.34 -3.61
C THR A 132 -10.35 9.68 -5.05
N GLY A 133 -9.94 8.67 -5.82
CA GLY A 133 -9.52 8.86 -7.21
C GLY A 133 -8.02 9.09 -7.43
N GLU A 134 -7.22 9.31 -6.38
CA GLU A 134 -5.77 9.54 -6.50
C GLU A 134 -4.92 8.29 -6.78
N GLY A 135 -5.56 7.16 -7.02
CA GLY A 135 -4.87 5.93 -7.40
C GLY A 135 -4.24 5.17 -6.23
N LYS A 136 -4.93 5.08 -5.08
CA LYS A 136 -4.46 4.35 -3.89
C LYS A 136 -3.99 2.93 -4.18
N THR A 137 -4.72 2.19 -5.03
CA THR A 137 -4.36 0.81 -5.43
C THR A 137 -3.01 0.76 -6.14
N LEU A 138 -2.79 1.69 -7.08
CA LEU A 138 -1.53 1.80 -7.79
C LEU A 138 -0.38 2.24 -6.85
N THR A 139 -0.65 3.18 -5.93
CA THR A 139 0.31 3.60 -4.90
C THR A 139 0.72 2.44 -3.99
N ALA A 140 -0.26 1.64 -3.53
CA ALA A 140 0.01 0.48 -2.68
C ALA A 140 0.90 -0.56 -3.38
N THR A 141 0.83 -0.67 -4.71
CA THR A 141 1.67 -1.60 -5.49
C THR A 141 3.16 -1.33 -5.33
N LEU A 142 3.58 -0.06 -5.23
CA LEU A 142 4.98 0.32 -4.98
C LEU A 142 5.47 -0.22 -3.63
N ALA A 143 4.73 0.05 -2.56
CA ALA A 143 5.10 -0.38 -1.22
C ALA A 143 5.05 -1.91 -1.09
N ALA A 144 3.99 -2.55 -1.60
CA ALA A 144 3.81 -4.00 -1.56
C ALA A 144 4.92 -4.73 -2.33
N SER A 145 5.24 -4.29 -3.56
CA SER A 145 6.33 -4.86 -4.35
C SER A 145 7.67 -4.75 -3.64
N THR A 146 7.99 -3.58 -3.10
CA THR A 146 9.28 -3.32 -2.44
C THR A 146 9.43 -4.16 -1.18
N ALA A 147 8.41 -4.24 -0.33
CA ALA A 147 8.42 -5.06 0.87
C ALA A 147 8.54 -6.56 0.52
N ALA A 148 7.78 -7.04 -0.47
CA ALA A 148 7.84 -8.43 -0.92
C ALA A 148 9.22 -8.78 -1.52
N MET A 149 9.82 -7.88 -2.30
CA MET A 149 11.21 -8.07 -2.79
C MET A 149 12.24 -8.13 -1.66
N ALA A 150 12.00 -7.45 -0.54
CA ALA A 150 12.82 -7.57 0.66
C ALA A 150 12.60 -8.88 1.45
N GLY A 151 11.71 -9.77 0.97
CA GLY A 151 11.39 -11.04 1.63
C GLY A 151 10.36 -10.90 2.77
N ILE A 152 9.68 -9.77 2.85
CA ILE A 152 8.64 -9.52 3.86
C ILE A 152 7.30 -9.98 3.29
N PRO A 153 6.57 -10.93 3.93
CA PRO A 153 5.22 -11.29 3.53
C PRO A 153 4.28 -10.07 3.60
N VAL A 154 3.53 -9.81 2.53
CA VAL A 154 2.69 -8.62 2.43
C VAL A 154 1.22 -8.99 2.38
N HIS A 155 0.43 -8.40 3.26
CA HIS A 155 -1.03 -8.45 3.19
C HIS A 155 -1.60 -7.09 2.76
N VAL A 156 -2.27 -7.06 1.61
CA VAL A 156 -3.01 -5.88 1.14
C VAL A 156 -4.46 -6.03 1.58
N ILE A 157 -4.83 -5.28 2.60
CA ILE A 157 -6.16 -5.36 3.21
C ILE A 157 -7.11 -4.41 2.48
N THR A 158 -8.23 -4.95 1.99
CA THR A 158 -9.31 -4.19 1.34
C THR A 158 -10.62 -4.29 2.12
N VAL A 159 -11.61 -3.48 1.75
CA VAL A 159 -12.90 -3.43 2.49
C VAL A 159 -13.80 -4.63 2.22
N ASN A 160 -13.67 -5.29 1.07
CA ASN A 160 -14.48 -6.46 0.71
C ASN A 160 -13.75 -7.39 -0.25
N ASP A 161 -14.26 -8.62 -0.38
CA ASP A 161 -13.68 -9.69 -1.19
C ASP A 161 -13.67 -9.35 -2.69
N PHE A 162 -14.67 -8.60 -3.18
CA PHE A 162 -14.69 -8.16 -4.58
C PHE A 162 -13.51 -7.25 -4.90
N LEU A 163 -13.22 -6.27 -4.04
CA LEU A 163 -12.07 -5.38 -4.21
C LEU A 163 -10.74 -6.15 -4.05
N ALA A 164 -10.67 -7.10 -3.12
CA ALA A 164 -9.49 -7.93 -2.95
C ALA A 164 -9.17 -8.71 -4.24
N ALA A 165 -10.16 -9.38 -4.82
CA ALA A 165 -10.00 -10.13 -6.06
C ALA A 165 -9.70 -9.22 -7.26
N ARG A 166 -10.44 -8.11 -7.40
CA ARG A 166 -10.26 -7.14 -8.50
C ARG A 166 -8.86 -6.53 -8.47
N ASP A 167 -8.43 -6.03 -7.31
CA ASP A 167 -7.15 -5.31 -7.18
C ASP A 167 -5.96 -6.29 -7.31
N ALA A 168 -6.08 -7.51 -6.78
CA ALA A 168 -5.11 -8.57 -7.01
C ALA A 168 -4.96 -8.89 -8.50
N GLN A 169 -6.06 -9.13 -9.20
CA GLN A 169 -6.05 -9.43 -10.64
C GLN A 169 -5.45 -8.28 -11.45
N TRP A 170 -5.84 -7.04 -11.11
CA TRP A 170 -5.41 -5.86 -11.86
C TRP A 170 -3.91 -5.57 -11.69
N MET A 171 -3.37 -5.72 -10.47
CA MET A 171 -1.96 -5.44 -10.18
C MET A 171 -1.02 -6.64 -10.42
N SER A 172 -1.56 -7.86 -10.55
CA SER A 172 -0.77 -9.08 -10.79
C SER A 172 0.24 -8.99 -11.93
N PRO A 173 -0.04 -8.35 -13.09
CA PRO A 173 0.94 -8.25 -14.17
C PRO A 173 2.23 -7.53 -13.76
N VAL A 174 2.15 -6.56 -12.85
CA VAL A 174 3.34 -5.86 -12.30
C VAL A 174 4.10 -6.77 -11.35
N TYR A 175 3.41 -7.44 -10.44
CA TYR A 175 4.03 -8.34 -9.47
C TYR A 175 4.72 -9.52 -10.16
N HIS A 176 4.06 -10.14 -11.13
CA HIS A 176 4.64 -11.25 -11.90
C HIS A 176 5.88 -10.82 -12.70
N ALA A 177 5.89 -9.61 -13.25
CA ALA A 177 7.06 -9.07 -13.95
C ALA A 177 8.27 -8.87 -13.01
N LEU A 178 8.03 -8.70 -11.71
CA LEU A 178 9.03 -8.64 -10.65
C LEU A 178 9.42 -10.03 -10.09
N GLY A 179 8.82 -11.11 -10.62
CA GLY A 179 8.99 -12.46 -10.10
C GLY A 179 8.33 -12.72 -8.75
N LEU A 180 7.28 -11.96 -8.43
CA LEU A 180 6.49 -12.08 -7.19
C LEU A 180 5.18 -12.81 -7.45
N ASN A 181 4.77 -13.66 -6.51
CA ASN A 181 3.53 -14.42 -6.57
C ASN A 181 2.44 -13.72 -5.75
N VAL A 182 1.22 -13.71 -6.30
CA VAL A 182 0.05 -13.10 -5.68
C VAL A 182 -0.95 -14.16 -5.27
N GLY A 183 -1.50 -14.03 -4.07
CA GLY A 183 -2.63 -14.79 -3.56
C GLY A 183 -3.82 -13.87 -3.26
N THR A 184 -5.02 -14.46 -3.25
CA THR A 184 -6.23 -13.75 -2.85
C THR A 184 -7.01 -14.64 -1.89
N ILE A 185 -7.44 -14.08 -0.76
CA ILE A 185 -8.29 -14.74 0.22
C ILE A 185 -9.68 -14.13 0.15
N THR A 186 -10.66 -14.96 -0.23
CA THR A 186 -12.07 -14.61 -0.32
C THR A 186 -12.92 -15.61 0.45
N GLU A 187 -14.19 -15.30 0.64
CA GLU A 187 -15.15 -16.23 1.24
C GLU A 187 -15.30 -17.48 0.35
N GLY A 188 -15.45 -18.64 0.97
CA GLY A 188 -15.63 -19.92 0.25
C GLY A 188 -14.36 -20.71 -0.04
N LEU A 189 -13.16 -20.16 0.20
CA LEU A 189 -11.93 -20.95 0.10
C LEU A 189 -11.84 -21.97 1.24
N ASP A 190 -11.46 -23.21 0.90
CA ASP A 190 -11.14 -24.23 1.89
C ASP A 190 -9.78 -23.96 2.60
N LEU A 191 -9.47 -24.77 3.60
CA LEU A 191 -8.27 -24.57 4.42
C LEU A 191 -6.98 -24.72 3.61
N GLU A 192 -6.93 -25.64 2.66
CA GLU A 192 -5.75 -25.90 1.83
C GLU A 192 -5.53 -24.73 0.84
N GLN A 193 -6.60 -24.28 0.20
CA GLN A 193 -6.55 -23.10 -0.68
C GLN A 193 -6.10 -21.84 0.06
N ARG A 194 -6.56 -21.65 1.31
CA ARG A 194 -6.10 -20.53 2.15
C ARG A 194 -4.61 -20.63 2.48
N ARG A 195 -4.13 -21.82 2.88
CA ARG A 195 -2.69 -22.04 3.12
C ARG A 195 -1.84 -21.74 1.89
N GLN A 196 -2.27 -22.19 0.72
CA GLN A 196 -1.60 -21.92 -0.54
C GLN A 196 -1.60 -20.41 -0.85
N ALA A 197 -2.72 -19.71 -0.62
CA ALA A 197 -2.77 -18.26 -0.81
C ALA A 197 -1.84 -17.52 0.16
N TYR A 198 -1.81 -17.89 1.45
CA TYR A 198 -0.91 -17.28 2.43
C TYR A 198 0.57 -17.59 2.20
N SER A 199 0.92 -18.61 1.43
CA SER A 199 2.30 -18.90 1.05
C SER A 199 2.85 -17.99 -0.07
N ARG A 200 2.03 -17.09 -0.62
CA ARG A 200 2.44 -16.16 -1.67
C ARG A 200 3.15 -14.94 -1.10
N ASP A 201 3.93 -14.28 -1.95
CA ASP A 201 4.70 -13.09 -1.55
C ASP A 201 3.76 -11.91 -1.16
N ILE A 202 2.64 -11.78 -1.88
CA ILE A 202 1.64 -10.74 -1.67
C ILE A 202 0.25 -11.37 -1.63
N VAL A 203 -0.51 -11.07 -0.59
CA VAL A 203 -1.86 -11.62 -0.38
C VAL A 203 -2.88 -10.50 -0.27
N TYR A 204 -3.86 -10.50 -1.15
CA TYR A 204 -5.02 -9.61 -1.07
C TYR A 204 -6.13 -10.27 -0.26
N CYS A 205 -6.67 -9.57 0.72
CA CYS A 205 -7.70 -10.10 1.61
C CYS A 205 -8.49 -8.97 2.28
N THR A 206 -9.53 -9.34 3.02
CA THR A 206 -10.21 -8.39 3.92
C THR A 206 -9.71 -8.55 5.35
N ASN A 207 -9.87 -7.51 6.16
CA ASN A 207 -9.56 -7.56 7.59
C ASN A 207 -10.31 -8.69 8.30
N LYS A 208 -11.58 -8.93 7.93
CA LYS A 208 -12.40 -10.01 8.45
C LYS A 208 -11.74 -11.38 8.22
N GLN A 209 -11.30 -11.66 6.99
CA GLN A 209 -10.67 -12.92 6.62
C GLN A 209 -9.38 -13.17 7.42
N VAL A 210 -8.48 -12.17 7.46
CA VAL A 210 -7.21 -12.29 8.20
C VAL A 210 -7.45 -12.56 9.70
N VAL A 211 -8.37 -11.83 10.33
CA VAL A 211 -8.65 -12.00 11.76
C VAL A 211 -9.21 -13.40 12.04
N PHE A 212 -10.16 -13.87 11.25
CA PHE A 212 -10.73 -15.20 11.45
C PHE A 212 -9.72 -16.32 11.17
N ASP A 213 -8.87 -16.17 10.18
CA ASP A 213 -7.85 -17.17 9.87
C ASP A 213 -6.72 -17.21 10.92
N TYR A 214 -6.42 -16.06 11.56
CA TYR A 214 -5.47 -15.98 12.66
C TYR A 214 -5.99 -16.59 13.95
N LEU A 215 -7.31 -16.57 14.18
CA LEU A 215 -7.94 -17.07 15.42
C LEU A 215 -8.32 -18.56 15.37
N LYS A 216 -8.16 -19.23 14.23
CA LYS A 216 -8.39 -20.67 14.05
C LYS A 216 -7.13 -21.50 14.27
#